data_8aab42838c2bd720e138bf8664a379a6
#
_entry.id   8aab42838c2bd720e138bf8664a379a6
#
_cell.length_a   1.000
_cell.length_b   1.000
_cell.length_c   1.000
_cell.angle_alpha   90.00
_cell.angle_beta   90.00
_cell.angle_gamma   90.00
#
_symmetry.space_group_name_H-M   'P 1'
#
loop_
_entity.id
_entity.type
_entity.pdbx_description
1 polymer ?
#
loop_
_entity_poly.entity_id
_entity_poly.type
_entity_poly.pdbx_seq_one_letter_code
_entity_poly.pdbx_strand_id
1 'polypeptide(L)'
;GNMRVLFTSIDIGFPENATTIKAAIVVPLLVRGDVVGTLKFYYRSAKRISETQKSIAEGFGTLLSTQMAAAQLEEQARLATSMELKALQNQINPHFLFNTINTIASLIRTSPNEARVLLREFAVFYRRTLENSDSLIYLSREMEQTQRYFSFEVARFGAERVELDVDLVPECENMLVPSFLVQPLVENAVQHAMPSEGKLTITVTGEVDGDDVYLRVSDNGTGMTEEARQGIMHPKETKGIGIAVKNVHDRIVGFFGPNSYMDVQSELGVGTTVTLFLEGCAAQTKSQVAAGDVGTLRR
;
A
#
# COMPACT_ATOMS: atom_id res chain seq x y z
N GLY A 1 -26.42 20.29 19.75
CA GLY A 1 -25.96 21.57 20.32
C GLY A 1 -27.04 22.60 20.20
N ASN A 2 -27.44 23.19 21.31
CA ASN A 2 -28.54 24.17 21.31
C ASN A 2 -28.00 25.55 20.98
N MET A 3 -28.76 26.29 20.15
CA MET A 3 -28.59 27.74 19.93
C MET A 3 -28.61 28.47 21.28
N ARG A 4 -27.63 29.35 21.52
CA ARG A 4 -27.62 30.22 22.69
C ARG A 4 -27.79 31.68 22.30
N VAL A 5 -28.71 32.35 22.93
CA VAL A 5 -28.82 33.80 22.86
C VAL A 5 -28.10 34.38 24.07
N LEU A 6 -27.01 35.08 23.84
CA LEU A 6 -26.23 35.74 24.90
C LEU A 6 -26.59 37.22 24.97
N PHE A 7 -27.04 37.64 26.16
CA PHE A 7 -27.28 39.04 26.50
C PHE A 7 -26.10 39.52 27.34
N THR A 8 -24.99 39.93 26.72
CA THR A 8 -23.88 40.53 27.40
C THR A 8 -23.37 41.76 26.63
N SER A 9 -22.94 42.79 27.31
CA SER A 9 -22.13 43.85 26.69
C SER A 9 -20.71 43.25 26.52
N ILE A 10 -20.39 42.78 25.33
CA ILE A 10 -19.07 42.36 24.98
C ILE A 10 -18.36 43.52 24.32
N ASP A 11 -17.34 44.03 24.99
CA ASP A 11 -16.40 45.00 24.42
C ASP A 11 -15.45 44.17 23.52
N ILE A 12 -15.80 44.07 22.25
CA ILE A 12 -14.92 43.46 21.28
C ILE A 12 -14.05 44.61 20.77
N GLY A 13 -12.79 44.65 21.11
CA GLY A 13 -11.80 45.67 20.75
C GLY A 13 -11.69 45.87 19.21
N PHE A 14 -12.68 46.49 18.62
CA PHE A 14 -12.63 47.04 17.28
C PHE A 14 -12.14 48.47 17.31
N PRO A 15 -11.45 48.97 16.27
CA PRO A 15 -10.91 50.30 16.25
C PRO A 15 -12.00 51.36 16.47
N GLU A 16 -11.66 52.45 17.05
CA GLU A 16 -12.31 53.64 17.59
C GLU A 16 -13.75 54.03 17.20
N ASN A 17 -14.46 53.31 16.30
CA ASN A 17 -15.85 53.53 15.87
C ASN A 17 -16.79 52.35 16.21
N ALA A 18 -16.39 51.45 17.12
CA ALA A 18 -17.19 50.29 17.47
C ALA A 18 -18.39 50.67 18.31
N THR A 19 -19.54 50.70 17.69
CA THR A 19 -20.86 50.81 18.32
C THR A 19 -21.07 49.62 19.24
N THR A 20 -21.47 49.93 20.47
CA THR A 20 -21.70 48.99 21.58
C THR A 20 -22.61 47.83 21.15
N ILE A 21 -22.07 46.61 21.06
CA ILE A 21 -22.86 45.39 20.81
C ILE A 21 -23.55 45.03 22.13
N LYS A 22 -24.90 44.91 22.10
CA LYS A 22 -25.71 44.63 23.29
C LYS A 22 -26.27 43.20 23.32
N ALA A 23 -26.21 42.45 22.23
CA ALA A 23 -26.68 41.07 22.18
C ALA A 23 -26.08 40.33 20.98
N ALA A 24 -25.99 39.00 21.06
CA ALA A 24 -25.57 38.15 19.97
C ALA A 24 -26.41 36.86 19.92
N ILE A 25 -26.66 36.37 18.72
CA ILE A 25 -27.11 34.99 18.47
C ILE A 25 -25.90 34.18 18.06
N VAL A 26 -25.67 33.08 18.74
CA VAL A 26 -24.58 32.13 18.41
C VAL A 26 -25.20 30.82 17.98
N VAL A 27 -24.91 30.39 16.77
CA VAL A 27 -25.43 29.15 16.16
C VAL A 27 -24.25 28.22 15.95
N PRO A 28 -24.24 27.00 16.52
CA PRO A 28 -23.18 26.03 16.24
C PRO A 28 -23.29 25.53 14.80
N LEU A 29 -22.14 25.36 14.15
CA LEU A 29 -22.03 24.67 12.86
C LEU A 29 -21.67 23.21 13.14
N LEU A 30 -22.54 22.30 12.72
CA LEU A 30 -22.45 20.89 13.02
C LEU A 30 -22.10 20.08 11.78
N VAL A 31 -21.08 19.25 11.85
CA VAL A 31 -20.77 18.25 10.84
C VAL A 31 -20.73 16.88 11.53
N ARG A 32 -21.58 15.96 11.09
CA ARG A 32 -21.74 14.60 11.69
C ARG A 32 -22.01 14.59 13.20
N GLY A 33 -22.63 15.66 13.73
CA GLY A 33 -22.93 15.80 15.15
C GLY A 33 -21.88 16.54 15.97
N ASP A 34 -20.70 16.77 15.42
CA ASP A 34 -19.63 17.51 16.07
C ASP A 34 -19.69 19.00 15.73
N VAL A 35 -19.37 19.84 16.71
CA VAL A 35 -19.29 21.30 16.51
C VAL A 35 -17.94 21.63 15.87
N VAL A 36 -17.97 21.99 14.58
CA VAL A 36 -16.79 22.37 13.80
C VAL A 36 -16.55 23.88 13.77
N GLY A 37 -17.53 24.66 14.19
CA GLY A 37 -17.43 26.11 14.23
C GLY A 37 -18.67 26.77 14.83
N THR A 38 -18.70 28.10 14.82
CA THR A 38 -19.86 28.86 15.28
C THR A 38 -20.13 30.04 14.35
N LEU A 39 -21.41 30.28 14.04
CA LEU A 39 -21.89 31.45 13.35
C LEU A 39 -22.43 32.45 14.38
N LYS A 40 -21.96 33.69 14.34
CA LYS A 40 -22.36 34.74 15.31
C LYS A 40 -22.97 35.92 14.63
N PHE A 41 -24.17 36.30 15.08
CA PHE A 41 -24.90 37.51 14.63
C PHE A 41 -24.93 38.52 15.79
N TYR A 42 -24.40 39.70 15.56
CA TYR A 42 -24.27 40.75 16.58
C TYR A 42 -25.35 41.83 16.39
N TYR A 43 -25.96 42.29 17.50
CA TYR A 43 -27.01 43.26 17.51
C TYR A 43 -26.70 44.44 18.46
N ARG A 44 -27.02 45.68 18.01
CA ARG A 44 -26.87 46.89 18.81
C ARG A 44 -27.97 47.06 19.89
N SER A 45 -29.04 46.27 19.85
CA SER A 45 -30.12 46.25 20.81
C SER A 45 -30.71 44.87 20.98
N ALA A 46 -30.84 44.39 22.22
CA ALA A 46 -31.48 43.12 22.52
C ALA A 46 -32.93 43.03 22.10
N LYS A 47 -33.66 44.21 22.11
CA LYS A 47 -35.05 44.28 21.66
C LYS A 47 -35.26 44.01 20.17
N ARG A 48 -34.19 43.96 19.38
CA ARG A 48 -34.23 43.61 17.94
C ARG A 48 -34.16 42.12 17.65
N ILE A 49 -33.91 41.28 18.64
CA ILE A 49 -33.90 39.85 18.45
C ILE A 49 -35.33 39.30 18.51
N SER A 50 -35.95 39.12 17.35
CA SER A 50 -37.25 38.48 17.21
C SER A 50 -37.10 36.95 16.95
N GLU A 51 -38.20 36.21 17.10
CA GLU A 51 -38.24 34.80 16.75
C GLU A 51 -37.89 34.56 15.27
N THR A 52 -38.30 35.46 14.38
CA THR A 52 -37.94 35.44 12.96
C THR A 52 -36.42 35.50 12.76
N GLN A 53 -35.71 36.35 13.51
CA GLN A 53 -34.26 36.48 13.39
C GLN A 53 -33.53 35.26 13.95
N LYS A 54 -34.06 34.63 14.99
CA LYS A 54 -33.53 33.36 15.50
C LYS A 54 -33.69 32.27 14.45
N SER A 55 -34.90 32.14 13.85
CA SER A 55 -35.14 31.12 12.81
C SER A 55 -34.29 31.36 11.56
N ILE A 56 -34.04 32.61 11.17
CA ILE A 56 -33.13 32.93 10.07
C ILE A 56 -31.69 32.52 10.43
N ALA A 57 -31.22 32.83 11.65
CA ALA A 57 -29.88 32.47 12.10
C ALA A 57 -29.70 30.94 12.12
N GLU A 58 -30.68 30.18 12.61
CA GLU A 58 -30.69 28.72 12.58
C GLU A 58 -30.68 28.18 11.16
N GLY A 59 -31.48 28.76 10.26
CA GLY A 59 -31.49 28.39 8.86
C GLY A 59 -30.14 28.59 8.18
N PHE A 60 -29.46 29.71 8.44
CA PHE A 60 -28.09 29.92 7.97
C PHE A 60 -27.10 28.93 8.58
N GLY A 61 -27.20 28.64 9.89
CA GLY A 61 -26.37 27.64 10.55
C GLY A 61 -26.52 26.27 9.94
N THR A 62 -27.77 25.85 9.67
CA THR A 62 -28.06 24.55 9.02
C THR A 62 -27.54 24.53 7.60
N LEU A 63 -27.76 25.60 6.81
CA LEU A 63 -27.24 25.67 5.45
C LEU A 63 -25.72 25.57 5.39
N LEU A 64 -25.03 26.36 6.23
CA LEU A 64 -23.57 26.33 6.28
C LEU A 64 -23.03 24.97 6.77
N SER A 65 -23.67 24.37 7.79
CA SER A 65 -23.32 23.04 8.25
C SER A 65 -23.44 21.99 7.14
N THR A 66 -24.50 22.05 6.35
CA THR A 66 -24.73 21.17 5.21
C THR A 66 -23.69 21.38 4.12
N GLN A 67 -23.36 22.63 3.79
CA GLN A 67 -22.34 22.96 2.79
C GLN A 67 -20.95 22.49 3.24
N MET A 68 -20.61 22.70 4.53
CA MET A 68 -19.34 22.21 5.08
C MET A 68 -19.24 20.69 5.06
N ALA A 69 -20.33 19.98 5.42
CA ALA A 69 -20.39 18.53 5.35
C ALA A 69 -20.22 18.03 3.90
N ALA A 70 -20.87 18.67 2.92
CA ALA A 70 -20.73 18.32 1.51
C ALA A 70 -19.30 18.54 1.00
N ALA A 71 -18.69 19.68 1.29
CA ALA A 71 -17.30 19.98 0.92
C ALA A 71 -16.31 18.99 1.54
N GLN A 72 -16.54 18.57 2.79
CA GLN A 72 -15.69 17.60 3.47
C GLN A 72 -15.80 16.19 2.85
N LEU A 73 -17.01 15.78 2.44
CA LEU A 73 -17.23 14.52 1.72
C LEU A 73 -16.56 14.54 0.34
N GLU A 74 -16.66 15.64 -0.39
CA GLU A 74 -16.01 15.80 -1.69
C GLU A 74 -14.48 15.71 -1.59
N GLU A 75 -13.89 16.38 -0.60
CA GLU A 75 -12.44 16.30 -0.35
C GLU A 75 -12.00 14.89 0.06
N GLN A 76 -12.78 14.20 0.91
CA GLN A 76 -12.49 12.80 1.26
C GLN A 76 -12.56 11.87 0.03
N ALA A 77 -13.56 12.04 -0.83
CA ALA A 77 -13.69 11.29 -2.08
C ALA A 77 -12.50 11.57 -3.02
N ARG A 78 -12.10 12.84 -3.16
CA ARG A 78 -10.93 13.23 -3.95
C ARG A 78 -9.63 12.63 -3.44
N LEU A 79 -9.43 12.64 -2.13
CA LEU A 79 -8.27 12.01 -1.49
C LEU A 79 -8.26 10.50 -1.68
N ALA A 80 -9.41 9.83 -1.51
CA ALA A 80 -9.53 8.38 -1.74
C ALA A 80 -9.18 8.01 -3.19
N THR A 81 -9.75 8.72 -4.18
CA THR A 81 -9.42 8.51 -5.60
C THR A 81 -7.94 8.78 -5.89
N SER A 82 -7.35 9.82 -5.28
CA SER A 82 -5.92 10.11 -5.44
C SER A 82 -5.02 9.02 -4.84
N MET A 83 -5.41 8.45 -3.69
CA MET A 83 -4.71 7.32 -3.07
C MET A 83 -4.82 6.06 -3.91
N GLU A 84 -6.01 5.78 -4.46
CA GLU A 84 -6.24 4.65 -5.35
C GLU A 84 -5.40 4.77 -6.63
N LEU A 85 -5.37 5.94 -7.28
CA LEU A 85 -4.52 6.20 -8.43
C LEU A 85 -3.03 6.05 -8.11
N LYS A 86 -2.58 6.51 -6.94
CA LYS A 86 -1.19 6.31 -6.49
C LYS A 86 -0.88 4.84 -6.23
N ALA A 87 -1.81 4.09 -5.65
CA ALA A 87 -1.66 2.65 -5.44
C ALA A 87 -1.52 1.91 -6.78
N LEU A 88 -2.38 2.23 -7.75
CA LEU A 88 -2.30 1.69 -9.12
C LEU A 88 -0.99 2.07 -9.83
N GLN A 89 -0.53 3.31 -9.70
CA GLN A 89 0.77 3.75 -10.25
C GLN A 89 1.96 3.05 -9.59
N ASN A 90 1.88 2.75 -8.30
CA ASN A 90 2.95 2.05 -7.57
C ASN A 90 3.03 0.55 -7.91
N GLN A 91 1.98 -0.04 -8.49
CA GLN A 91 2.03 -1.41 -9.02
C GLN A 91 2.94 -1.52 -10.26
N ILE A 92 3.21 -0.40 -10.93
CA ILE A 92 4.17 -0.33 -12.02
C ILE A 92 5.49 0.16 -11.42
N ASN A 93 6.49 -0.69 -11.32
CA ASN A 93 7.85 -0.27 -10.96
C ASN A 93 8.49 0.47 -12.17
N PRO A 94 8.53 1.84 -12.18
CA PRO A 94 8.99 2.58 -13.35
C PRO A 94 10.46 2.28 -13.66
N HIS A 95 11.26 2.06 -12.63
CA HIS A 95 12.68 1.77 -12.77
C HIS A 95 12.93 0.43 -13.46
N PHE A 96 12.17 -0.62 -13.08
CA PHE A 96 12.21 -1.91 -13.75
C PHE A 96 11.76 -1.79 -15.22
N LEU A 97 10.66 -1.07 -15.49
CA LEU A 97 10.17 -0.81 -16.85
C LEU A 97 11.25 -0.21 -17.73
N PHE A 98 11.86 0.91 -17.28
CA PHE A 98 12.92 1.58 -18.05
C PHE A 98 14.16 0.71 -18.28
N ASN A 99 14.59 -0.02 -17.24
CA ASN A 99 15.75 -0.90 -17.34
C ASN A 99 15.51 -2.03 -18.33
N THR A 100 14.35 -2.70 -18.26
CA THR A 100 14.00 -3.79 -19.18
C THR A 100 13.90 -3.31 -20.62
N ILE A 101 13.26 -2.15 -20.87
CA ILE A 101 13.19 -1.56 -22.21
C ILE A 101 14.59 -1.25 -22.74
N ASN A 102 15.48 -0.66 -21.93
CA ASN A 102 16.86 -0.36 -22.33
C ASN A 102 17.67 -1.62 -22.63
N THR A 103 17.49 -2.69 -21.84
CA THR A 103 18.11 -4.00 -22.10
C THR A 103 17.64 -4.56 -23.42
N ILE A 104 16.33 -4.59 -23.69
CA ILE A 104 15.76 -5.05 -24.96
C ILE A 104 16.31 -4.21 -26.12
N ALA A 105 16.35 -2.89 -26.00
CA ALA A 105 16.89 -1.99 -27.02
C ALA A 105 18.37 -2.26 -27.32
N SER A 106 19.17 -2.57 -26.30
CA SER A 106 20.57 -2.98 -26.49
C SER A 106 20.67 -4.31 -27.24
N LEU A 107 19.85 -5.29 -26.88
CA LEU A 107 19.83 -6.64 -27.50
C LEU A 107 19.35 -6.61 -28.96
N ILE A 108 18.58 -5.62 -29.39
CA ILE A 108 18.12 -5.52 -30.80
C ILE A 108 19.33 -5.52 -31.77
N ARG A 109 20.44 -4.93 -31.38
CA ARG A 109 21.66 -4.85 -32.23
C ARG A 109 22.57 -6.04 -32.10
N THR A 110 22.63 -6.66 -30.90
CA THR A 110 23.58 -7.76 -30.60
C THR A 110 22.97 -9.13 -30.72
N SER A 111 21.72 -9.31 -30.30
CA SER A 111 21.00 -10.57 -30.24
C SER A 111 19.49 -10.38 -30.58
N PRO A 112 19.14 -10.09 -31.87
CA PRO A 112 17.76 -9.73 -32.24
C PRO A 112 16.70 -10.78 -31.89
N ASN A 113 17.04 -12.07 -31.90
CA ASN A 113 16.13 -13.14 -31.54
C ASN A 113 15.84 -13.15 -30.06
N GLU A 114 16.85 -12.95 -29.22
CA GLU A 114 16.71 -12.82 -27.76
C GLU A 114 15.88 -11.57 -27.40
N ALA A 115 16.12 -10.44 -28.05
CA ALA A 115 15.32 -9.24 -27.89
C ALA A 115 13.82 -9.48 -28.17
N ARG A 116 13.48 -10.26 -29.22
CA ARG A 116 12.10 -10.61 -29.54
C ARG A 116 11.45 -11.49 -28.49
N VAL A 117 12.19 -12.47 -27.98
CA VAL A 117 11.68 -13.36 -26.90
C VAL A 117 11.43 -12.52 -25.65
N LEU A 118 12.42 -11.71 -25.24
CA LEU A 118 12.33 -10.88 -24.04
C LEU A 118 11.17 -9.88 -24.14
N LEU A 119 10.93 -9.28 -25.30
CA LEU A 119 9.81 -8.35 -25.53
C LEU A 119 8.45 -9.05 -25.36
N ARG A 120 8.30 -10.29 -25.86
CA ARG A 120 7.06 -11.08 -25.68
C ARG A 120 6.83 -11.42 -24.21
N GLU A 121 7.86 -11.91 -23.54
CA GLU A 121 7.79 -12.21 -22.10
C GLU A 121 7.42 -10.97 -21.30
N PHE A 122 8.00 -9.82 -21.63
CA PHE A 122 7.68 -8.55 -21.02
C PHE A 122 6.22 -8.14 -21.18
N ALA A 123 5.66 -8.28 -22.38
CA ALA A 123 4.24 -8.00 -22.63
C ALA A 123 3.32 -8.91 -21.82
N VAL A 124 3.65 -10.22 -21.70
CA VAL A 124 2.89 -11.19 -20.89
C VAL A 124 3.01 -10.87 -19.41
N PHE A 125 4.22 -10.58 -18.92
CA PHE A 125 4.49 -10.21 -17.53
C PHE A 125 3.67 -8.98 -17.12
N TYR A 126 3.73 -7.90 -17.91
CA TYR A 126 3.01 -6.66 -17.60
C TYR A 126 1.50 -6.83 -17.63
N ARG A 127 0.95 -7.59 -18.55
CA ARG A 127 -0.49 -7.87 -18.58
C ARG A 127 -0.94 -8.55 -17.30
N ARG A 128 -0.23 -9.57 -16.85
CA ARG A 128 -0.54 -10.29 -15.61
C ARG A 128 -0.40 -9.42 -14.36
N THR A 129 0.61 -8.56 -14.32
CA THR A 129 0.81 -7.59 -13.22
C THR A 129 -0.38 -6.64 -13.07
N LEU A 130 -1.01 -6.24 -14.19
CA LEU A 130 -2.16 -5.34 -14.17
C LEU A 130 -3.50 -6.05 -13.88
N GLU A 131 -3.60 -7.36 -14.13
CA GLU A 131 -4.86 -8.11 -14.00
C GLU A 131 -5.10 -8.72 -12.61
N ASN A 132 -4.07 -8.95 -11.78
CA ASN A 132 -4.14 -9.87 -10.63
C ASN A 132 -3.65 -9.30 -9.29
N SER A 133 -4.03 -8.08 -8.91
CA SER A 133 -3.47 -7.48 -7.68
C SER A 133 -4.02 -8.04 -6.35
N ASP A 134 -5.23 -8.62 -6.30
CA ASP A 134 -5.91 -8.99 -5.04
C ASP A 134 -6.47 -10.42 -5.00
N SER A 135 -5.95 -11.34 -5.80
CA SER A 135 -6.43 -12.72 -5.86
C SER A 135 -5.47 -13.69 -5.17
N LEU A 136 -6.02 -14.77 -4.61
CA LEU A 136 -5.25 -15.95 -4.24
C LEU A 136 -4.87 -16.72 -5.51
N ILE A 137 -3.61 -17.11 -5.59
CA ILE A 137 -3.07 -17.93 -6.68
C ILE A 137 -2.28 -19.10 -6.10
N TYR A 138 -2.09 -20.16 -6.89
CA TYR A 138 -1.17 -21.22 -6.48
C TYR A 138 0.26 -20.68 -6.35
N LEU A 139 1.00 -21.14 -5.34
CA LEU A 139 2.41 -20.74 -5.15
C LEU A 139 3.25 -21.05 -6.38
N SER A 140 3.00 -22.17 -7.07
CA SER A 140 3.62 -22.48 -8.35
C SER A 140 3.43 -21.37 -9.42
N ARG A 141 2.27 -20.72 -9.43
CA ARG A 141 2.00 -19.55 -10.30
C ARG A 141 2.75 -18.31 -9.87
N GLU A 142 2.83 -18.02 -8.57
CA GLU A 142 3.63 -16.93 -8.03
C GLU A 142 5.10 -17.12 -8.39
N MET A 143 5.61 -18.35 -8.27
CA MET A 143 6.99 -18.68 -8.65
C MET A 143 7.24 -18.57 -10.15
N GLU A 144 6.30 -19.00 -10.99
CA GLU A 144 6.38 -18.78 -12.44
C GLU A 144 6.52 -17.28 -12.79
N GLN A 145 5.75 -16.41 -12.12
CA GLN A 145 5.83 -14.96 -12.32
C GLN A 145 7.16 -14.40 -11.81
N THR A 146 7.62 -14.85 -10.65
CA THR A 146 8.90 -14.46 -10.06
C THR A 146 10.09 -14.86 -10.93
N GLN A 147 10.09 -16.09 -11.47
CA GLN A 147 11.11 -16.56 -12.41
C GLN A 147 11.09 -15.76 -13.72
N ARG A 148 9.91 -15.40 -14.21
CA ARG A 148 9.75 -14.55 -15.39
C ARG A 148 10.30 -13.14 -15.15
N TYR A 149 9.99 -12.52 -13.99
CA TYR A 149 10.62 -11.28 -13.58
C TYR A 149 12.15 -11.43 -13.58
N PHE A 150 12.66 -12.48 -12.93
CA PHE A 150 14.08 -12.70 -12.76
C PHE A 150 14.81 -12.90 -14.10
N SER A 151 14.16 -13.46 -15.11
CA SER A 151 14.74 -13.59 -16.47
C SER A 151 15.11 -12.24 -17.11
N PHE A 152 14.40 -11.16 -16.80
CA PHE A 152 14.75 -9.82 -17.25
C PHE A 152 16.01 -9.30 -16.55
N GLU A 153 16.18 -9.61 -15.27
CA GLU A 153 17.38 -9.23 -14.52
C GLU A 153 18.60 -10.05 -14.97
N VAL A 154 18.42 -11.34 -15.30
CA VAL A 154 19.47 -12.14 -15.95
C VAL A 154 19.87 -11.54 -17.29
N ALA A 155 18.94 -11.12 -18.12
CA ALA A 155 19.25 -10.47 -19.40
C ALA A 155 19.96 -9.13 -19.23
N ARG A 156 19.75 -8.46 -18.09
CA ARG A 156 20.38 -7.16 -17.76
C ARG A 156 21.78 -7.30 -17.18
N PHE A 157 21.95 -8.19 -16.20
CA PHE A 157 23.18 -8.30 -15.41
C PHE A 157 24.10 -9.42 -15.89
N GLY A 158 23.59 -10.40 -16.63
CA GLY A 158 24.28 -11.63 -17.00
C GLY A 158 24.05 -12.78 -16.01
N ALA A 159 24.00 -14.01 -16.51
CA ALA A 159 23.80 -15.22 -15.70
C ALA A 159 24.98 -15.49 -14.74
N GLU A 160 26.13 -14.90 -15.01
CA GLU A 160 27.30 -14.94 -14.14
C GLU A 160 27.20 -14.02 -12.92
N ARG A 161 26.29 -13.04 -12.97
CA ARG A 161 26.12 -12.04 -11.89
C ARG A 161 24.91 -12.29 -11.00
N VAL A 162 23.87 -12.94 -11.50
CA VAL A 162 22.64 -13.17 -10.75
C VAL A 162 22.14 -14.60 -10.95
N GLU A 163 21.59 -15.20 -9.89
CA GLU A 163 21.00 -16.54 -9.90
C GLU A 163 19.80 -16.59 -8.97
N LEU A 164 18.74 -17.27 -9.41
CA LEU A 164 17.57 -17.59 -8.60
C LEU A 164 17.47 -19.11 -8.48
N ASP A 165 17.59 -19.59 -7.25
CA ASP A 165 17.40 -20.99 -6.90
C ASP A 165 16.05 -21.18 -6.19
N VAL A 166 15.30 -22.21 -6.58
CA VAL A 166 13.96 -22.47 -6.04
C VAL A 166 13.91 -23.92 -5.56
N ASP A 167 13.80 -24.06 -4.24
CA ASP A 167 13.73 -25.36 -3.56
C ASP A 167 12.45 -25.41 -2.71
N LEU A 168 11.33 -25.72 -3.36
CA LEU A 168 10.02 -25.88 -2.73
C LEU A 168 9.69 -27.36 -2.58
N VAL A 169 9.20 -27.75 -1.40
CA VAL A 169 8.60 -29.08 -1.29
C VAL A 169 7.35 -29.16 -2.16
N PRO A 170 7.06 -30.31 -2.79
CA PRO A 170 5.95 -30.42 -3.75
C PRO A 170 4.58 -30.00 -3.20
N GLU A 171 4.38 -30.16 -1.89
CA GLU A 171 3.15 -29.77 -1.19
C GLU A 171 2.95 -28.25 -1.23
N CYS A 172 4.04 -27.46 -1.15
CA CYS A 172 4.00 -26.00 -1.20
C CYS A 172 3.52 -25.47 -2.56
N GLU A 173 3.85 -26.12 -3.66
CA GLU A 173 3.52 -25.64 -5.01
C GLU A 173 2.02 -25.42 -5.22
N ASN A 174 1.21 -26.25 -4.55
CA ASN A 174 -0.25 -26.23 -4.65
C ASN A 174 -0.94 -25.41 -3.55
N MET A 175 -0.18 -24.69 -2.70
CA MET A 175 -0.75 -23.80 -1.71
C MET A 175 -1.29 -22.54 -2.35
N LEU A 176 -2.45 -22.07 -1.87
CA LEU A 176 -3.04 -20.81 -2.29
C LEU A 176 -2.45 -19.66 -1.46
N VAL A 177 -1.77 -18.77 -2.14
CA VAL A 177 -1.11 -17.58 -1.55
C VAL A 177 -1.59 -16.31 -2.24
N PRO A 178 -1.54 -15.15 -1.57
CA PRO A 178 -1.79 -13.87 -2.23
C PRO A 178 -0.78 -13.65 -3.37
N SER A 179 -1.23 -13.14 -4.50
CA SER A 179 -0.35 -12.68 -5.58
C SER A 179 0.64 -11.63 -5.08
N PHE A 180 1.81 -11.54 -5.69
CA PHE A 180 2.90 -10.62 -5.29
C PHE A 180 3.36 -10.82 -3.85
N LEU A 181 3.53 -12.07 -3.42
CA LEU A 181 4.05 -12.43 -2.11
C LEU A 181 5.57 -12.59 -2.12
N VAL A 182 6.09 -13.38 -3.06
CA VAL A 182 7.53 -13.72 -3.20
C VAL A 182 8.25 -12.74 -4.11
N GLN A 183 7.62 -12.36 -5.22
CA GLN A 183 8.24 -11.49 -6.23
C GLN A 183 8.80 -10.17 -5.64
N PRO A 184 8.10 -9.40 -4.77
CA PRO A 184 8.65 -8.17 -4.20
C PRO A 184 9.90 -8.38 -3.34
N LEU A 185 10.04 -9.55 -2.71
CA LEU A 185 11.23 -9.90 -1.91
C LEU A 185 12.43 -10.20 -2.81
N VAL A 186 12.20 -10.92 -3.92
CA VAL A 186 13.22 -11.15 -4.95
C VAL A 186 13.62 -9.85 -5.63
N GLU A 187 12.66 -8.96 -5.94
CA GLU A 187 12.94 -7.61 -6.47
C GLU A 187 13.84 -6.81 -5.53
N ASN A 188 13.53 -6.81 -4.22
CA ASN A 188 14.35 -6.12 -3.22
C ASN A 188 15.77 -6.68 -3.15
N ALA A 189 15.94 -8.00 -3.21
CA ALA A 189 17.27 -8.63 -3.21
C ALA A 189 18.06 -8.18 -4.44
N VAL A 190 17.50 -8.24 -5.65
CA VAL A 190 18.21 -7.77 -6.87
C VAL A 190 18.54 -6.27 -6.79
N GLN A 191 17.64 -5.45 -6.26
CA GLN A 191 17.82 -4.00 -6.24
C GLN A 191 18.85 -3.54 -5.19
N HIS A 192 18.93 -4.23 -4.05
CA HIS A 192 19.64 -3.71 -2.87
C HIS A 192 20.76 -4.62 -2.37
N ALA A 193 20.73 -5.91 -2.69
CA ALA A 193 21.70 -6.86 -2.17
C ALA A 193 22.86 -7.15 -3.15
N MET A 194 22.87 -6.56 -4.36
CA MET A 194 23.88 -6.82 -5.38
C MET A 194 25.30 -6.57 -4.84
N PRO A 195 26.16 -7.61 -4.77
CA PRO A 195 27.54 -7.44 -4.31
C PRO A 195 28.36 -6.71 -5.37
N SER A 196 29.39 -5.95 -4.94
CA SER A 196 30.33 -5.27 -5.84
C SER A 196 31.08 -6.26 -6.72
N GLU A 197 31.44 -7.42 -6.16
CA GLU A 197 32.10 -8.52 -6.86
C GLU A 197 31.38 -9.83 -6.58
N GLY A 198 31.47 -10.80 -7.52
CA GLY A 198 30.85 -12.11 -7.39
C GLY A 198 29.42 -12.18 -7.91
N LYS A 199 28.72 -13.22 -7.53
CA LYS A 199 27.38 -13.58 -7.98
C LYS A 199 26.36 -13.39 -6.84
N LEU A 200 25.29 -12.68 -7.10
CA LEU A 200 24.13 -12.64 -6.22
C LEU A 200 23.31 -13.91 -6.47
N THR A 201 23.22 -14.76 -5.47
CA THR A 201 22.34 -15.94 -5.46
C THR A 201 21.17 -15.67 -4.53
N ILE A 202 19.97 -15.78 -5.05
CA ILE A 202 18.73 -15.65 -4.30
C ILE A 202 18.11 -17.03 -4.24
N THR A 203 17.83 -17.53 -3.04
CA THR A 203 17.22 -18.85 -2.81
C THR A 203 15.82 -18.67 -2.24
N VAL A 204 14.84 -19.34 -2.85
CA VAL A 204 13.46 -19.40 -2.34
C VAL A 204 13.20 -20.82 -1.87
N THR A 205 12.91 -20.98 -0.58
CA THR A 205 12.53 -22.28 0.00
C THR A 205 11.12 -22.24 0.56
N GLY A 206 10.46 -23.40 0.57
CA GLY A 206 9.12 -23.53 1.13
C GLY A 206 8.92 -24.86 1.84
N GLU A 207 8.35 -24.81 3.04
CA GLU A 207 8.10 -25.96 3.89
C GLU A 207 6.66 -25.92 4.41
N VAL A 208 6.05 -27.09 4.60
CA VAL A 208 4.74 -27.26 5.23
C VAL A 208 4.92 -27.92 6.58
N ASP A 209 4.39 -27.30 7.64
CA ASP A 209 4.36 -27.86 8.99
C ASP A 209 2.90 -27.94 9.48
N GLY A 210 2.32 -29.13 9.36
CA GLY A 210 0.92 -29.35 9.67
C GLY A 210 -0.02 -28.59 8.72
N ASP A 211 -0.71 -27.58 9.25
CA ASP A 211 -1.60 -26.69 8.49
C ASP A 211 -0.92 -25.35 8.12
N ASP A 212 0.30 -25.12 8.58
CA ASP A 212 1.05 -23.89 8.38
C ASP A 212 2.07 -24.02 7.26
N VAL A 213 2.46 -22.88 6.67
CA VAL A 213 3.46 -22.83 5.61
C VAL A 213 4.54 -21.81 5.96
N TYR A 214 5.79 -22.20 5.78
CA TYR A 214 6.96 -21.34 5.86
C TYR A 214 7.53 -21.12 4.47
N LEU A 215 7.64 -19.85 4.06
CA LEU A 215 8.36 -19.46 2.84
C LEU A 215 9.56 -18.62 3.25
N ARG A 216 10.74 -18.91 2.69
CA ARG A 216 11.96 -18.12 2.93
C ARG A 216 12.53 -17.64 1.62
N VAL A 217 12.93 -16.38 1.60
CA VAL A 217 13.71 -15.77 0.52
C VAL A 217 15.01 -15.31 1.11
N SER A 218 16.11 -15.91 0.68
CA SER A 218 17.46 -15.65 1.18
C SER A 218 18.34 -15.14 0.06
N ASP A 219 19.19 -14.16 0.33
CA ASP A 219 20.24 -13.71 -0.57
C ASP A 219 21.62 -13.77 0.11
N ASN A 220 22.67 -13.91 -0.69
CA ASN A 220 24.07 -13.86 -0.28
C ASN A 220 24.71 -12.49 -0.56
N GLY A 221 23.91 -11.43 -0.58
CA GLY A 221 24.34 -10.11 -0.99
C GLY A 221 25.00 -9.27 0.11
N THR A 222 24.88 -7.95 0.00
CA THR A 222 25.58 -7.03 0.90
C THR A 222 25.06 -7.03 2.33
N GLY A 223 23.86 -7.57 2.57
CA GLY A 223 23.20 -7.52 3.88
C GLY A 223 22.91 -6.09 4.36
N MET A 224 22.48 -5.98 5.62
CA MET A 224 22.07 -4.72 6.22
C MET A 224 22.63 -4.56 7.63
N THR A 225 22.81 -3.30 8.06
CA THR A 225 23.06 -2.99 9.47
C THR A 225 21.81 -3.19 10.31
N GLU A 226 21.96 -3.37 11.62
CA GLU A 226 20.83 -3.55 12.54
C GLU A 226 19.87 -2.35 12.51
N GLU A 227 20.37 -1.12 12.38
CA GLU A 227 19.56 0.09 12.29
C GLU A 227 18.71 0.08 10.99
N ALA A 228 19.29 -0.36 9.86
CA ALA A 228 18.57 -0.47 8.59
C ALA A 228 17.49 -1.56 8.68
N ARG A 229 17.80 -2.72 9.28
CA ARG A 229 16.85 -3.82 9.51
C ARG A 229 15.66 -3.39 10.34
N GLN A 230 15.90 -2.70 11.47
CA GLN A 230 14.82 -2.16 12.33
C GLN A 230 13.98 -1.11 11.59
N GLY A 231 14.59 -0.30 10.75
CA GLY A 231 13.89 0.71 9.93
C GLY A 231 12.92 0.09 8.91
N ILE A 232 13.21 -1.11 8.39
CA ILE A 232 12.33 -1.83 7.47
C ILE A 232 11.07 -2.33 8.18
N MET A 233 11.23 -2.88 9.38
CA MET A 233 10.12 -3.43 10.17
C MET A 233 9.20 -2.34 10.74
N HIS A 234 9.73 -1.12 10.96
CA HIS A 234 8.99 0.02 11.51
C HIS A 234 9.19 1.30 10.68
N PRO A 235 8.67 1.34 9.44
CA PRO A 235 8.91 2.47 8.54
C PRO A 235 8.28 3.75 9.09
N LYS A 236 9.09 4.60 9.70
CA LYS A 236 8.78 6.01 9.93
C LYS A 236 9.18 6.75 8.64
N GLU A 237 8.22 6.98 7.73
CA GLU A 237 8.38 7.83 6.52
C GLU A 237 9.56 7.49 5.58
N THR A 238 9.93 6.24 5.40
CA THR A 238 11.03 5.87 4.51
C THR A 238 10.55 5.65 3.07
N LYS A 239 11.18 6.36 2.15
CA LYS A 239 11.04 6.16 0.69
C LYS A 239 11.74 4.84 0.32
N GLY A 240 11.02 3.87 -0.25
CA GLY A 240 11.62 2.71 -0.95
C GLY A 240 11.39 1.36 -0.27
N ILE A 241 12.45 0.74 0.25
CA ILE A 241 12.52 -0.66 0.72
C ILE A 241 11.43 -1.01 1.75
N GLY A 242 11.16 -0.16 2.73
CA GLY A 242 10.20 -0.42 3.80
C GLY A 242 8.75 -0.55 3.33
N ILE A 243 8.39 0.03 2.18
CA ILE A 243 7.02 -0.02 1.65
C ILE A 243 6.70 -1.39 1.06
N ALA A 244 7.61 -1.98 0.27
CA ALA A 244 7.41 -3.28 -0.35
C ALA A 244 7.31 -4.39 0.70
N VAL A 245 8.22 -4.40 1.68
CA VAL A 245 8.26 -5.34 2.80
C VAL A 245 7.01 -5.21 3.66
N LYS A 246 6.60 -3.98 3.99
CA LYS A 246 5.36 -3.72 4.72
C LYS A 246 4.12 -4.23 3.97
N ASN A 247 4.05 -4.01 2.66
CA ASN A 247 2.92 -4.48 1.85
C ASN A 247 2.81 -6.01 1.86
N VAL A 248 3.94 -6.73 1.84
CA VAL A 248 3.96 -8.19 1.98
C VAL A 248 3.45 -8.59 3.36
N HIS A 249 3.92 -7.96 4.44
CA HIS A 249 3.45 -8.23 5.80
C HIS A 249 1.94 -7.98 5.95
N ASP A 250 1.45 -6.79 5.53
CA ASP A 250 0.02 -6.44 5.64
C ASP A 250 -0.85 -7.43 4.84
N ARG A 251 -0.32 -7.94 3.72
CA ARG A 251 -1.01 -8.92 2.87
C ARG A 251 -1.10 -10.28 3.55
N ILE A 252 -0.03 -10.83 4.13
CA ILE A 252 -0.10 -12.12 4.83
C ILE A 252 -1.01 -12.06 6.05
N VAL A 253 -0.97 -10.98 6.83
CA VAL A 253 -1.86 -10.80 7.98
C VAL A 253 -3.32 -10.66 7.52
N GLY A 254 -3.58 -9.96 6.41
CA GLY A 254 -4.92 -9.79 5.84
C GLY A 254 -5.56 -11.09 5.35
N PHE A 255 -4.76 -12.02 4.79
CA PHE A 255 -5.26 -13.29 4.24
C PHE A 255 -5.25 -14.45 5.23
N PHE A 256 -4.24 -14.53 6.10
CA PHE A 256 -3.99 -15.67 6.99
C PHE A 256 -4.19 -15.36 8.48
N GLY A 257 -4.50 -14.10 8.82
CA GLY A 257 -4.80 -13.69 10.19
C GLY A 257 -3.60 -13.13 10.96
N PRO A 258 -3.87 -12.61 12.18
CA PRO A 258 -2.93 -11.80 12.94
C PRO A 258 -1.73 -12.57 13.52
N ASN A 259 -1.77 -13.90 13.53
CA ASN A 259 -0.65 -14.72 14.00
C ASN A 259 0.37 -14.98 12.88
N SER A 260 -0.01 -14.71 11.60
CA SER A 260 0.94 -14.74 10.50
C SER A 260 1.91 -13.58 10.61
N TYR A 261 3.18 -13.85 10.34
CA TYR A 261 4.23 -12.85 10.51
C TYR A 261 5.30 -12.95 9.43
N MET A 262 6.09 -11.90 9.36
CA MET A 262 7.30 -11.84 8.57
C MET A 262 8.48 -11.52 9.50
N ASP A 263 9.54 -12.31 9.40
CA ASP A 263 10.81 -12.09 10.09
C ASP A 263 11.91 -11.75 9.08
N VAL A 264 12.76 -10.80 9.43
CA VAL A 264 13.90 -10.37 8.59
C VAL A 264 15.17 -10.50 9.39
N GLN A 265 16.06 -11.39 8.93
CA GLN A 265 17.39 -11.57 9.45
C GLN A 265 18.39 -11.09 8.43
N SER A 266 19.34 -10.28 8.83
CA SER A 266 20.37 -9.74 7.92
C SER A 266 21.66 -9.47 8.67
N GLU A 267 22.77 -9.77 8.01
CA GLU A 267 24.12 -9.48 8.51
C GLU A 267 24.93 -8.83 7.38
N LEU A 268 25.60 -7.74 7.71
CA LEU A 268 26.37 -6.96 6.74
C LEU A 268 27.52 -7.79 6.15
N GLY A 269 27.57 -7.90 4.83
CA GLY A 269 28.54 -8.70 4.10
C GLY A 269 28.22 -10.20 4.01
N VAL A 270 27.12 -10.67 4.59
CA VAL A 270 26.68 -12.07 4.56
C VAL A 270 25.42 -12.24 3.69
N GLY A 271 24.43 -11.35 3.86
CA GLY A 271 23.18 -11.38 3.11
C GLY A 271 21.94 -11.14 3.98
N THR A 272 20.78 -11.41 3.41
CA THR A 272 19.49 -11.25 4.07
C THR A 272 18.61 -12.49 3.89
N THR A 273 17.87 -12.85 4.93
CA THR A 273 16.83 -13.89 4.90
C THR A 273 15.52 -13.30 5.39
N VAL A 274 14.49 -13.35 4.55
CA VAL A 274 13.12 -13.00 4.89
C VAL A 274 12.31 -14.28 5.02
N THR A 275 11.73 -14.51 6.19
CA THR A 275 10.87 -15.66 6.49
C THR A 275 9.42 -15.19 6.60
N LEU A 276 8.53 -15.81 5.86
CA LEU A 276 7.08 -15.61 5.93
C LEU A 276 6.45 -16.82 6.60
N PHE A 277 5.73 -16.61 7.68
CA PHE A 277 4.90 -17.61 8.34
C PHE A 277 3.43 -17.37 7.98
N LEU A 278 2.80 -18.37 7.40
CA LEU A 278 1.42 -18.34 6.88
C LEU A 278 0.57 -19.33 7.70
N GLU A 279 -0.08 -18.83 8.77
CA GLU A 279 -0.90 -19.64 9.67
C GLU A 279 -2.10 -20.24 8.91
N GLY A 280 -2.30 -21.54 9.06
CA GLY A 280 -3.46 -22.24 8.49
C GLY A 280 -3.53 -22.27 6.97
N CYS A 281 -2.47 -21.88 6.23
CA CYS A 281 -2.48 -21.77 4.78
C CYS A 281 -2.83 -23.10 4.10
N ALA A 282 -2.32 -24.23 4.58
CA ALA A 282 -2.61 -25.54 4.02
C ALA A 282 -4.06 -25.97 4.28
N ALA A 283 -4.61 -25.71 5.47
CA ALA A 283 -5.99 -25.97 5.78
C ALA A 283 -6.95 -25.10 4.95
N GLN A 284 -6.65 -23.80 4.82
CA GLN A 284 -7.44 -22.88 4.01
C GLN A 284 -7.42 -23.30 2.53
N THR A 285 -6.28 -23.70 1.99
CA THR A 285 -6.14 -24.20 0.62
C THR A 285 -7.04 -25.42 0.39
N LYS A 286 -6.98 -26.42 1.28
CA LYS A 286 -7.84 -27.62 1.20
C LYS A 286 -9.32 -27.25 1.21
N SER A 287 -9.72 -26.31 2.06
CA SER A 287 -11.12 -25.85 2.19
C SER A 287 -11.60 -25.14 0.91
N GLN A 288 -10.80 -24.25 0.33
CA GLN A 288 -11.16 -23.52 -0.89
C GLN A 288 -11.22 -24.43 -2.13
N VAL A 289 -10.28 -25.36 -2.25
CA VAL A 289 -10.30 -26.37 -3.33
C VAL A 289 -11.54 -27.26 -3.22
N ALA A 290 -11.92 -27.69 -2.01
CA ALA A 290 -13.12 -28.50 -1.77
C ALA A 290 -14.42 -27.73 -2.06
N ALA A 291 -14.46 -26.43 -1.81
CA ALA A 291 -15.63 -25.57 -2.08
C ALA A 291 -15.82 -25.28 -3.60
N GLY A 292 -14.86 -25.66 -4.46
CA GLY A 292 -14.94 -25.40 -5.90
C GLY A 292 -14.71 -23.95 -6.29
N ASP A 293 -14.26 -23.09 -5.34
CA ASP A 293 -14.04 -21.65 -5.53
C ASP A 293 -12.78 -21.33 -6.37
N VAL A 294 -12.05 -22.37 -6.75
CA VAL A 294 -10.86 -22.33 -7.62
C VAL A 294 -11.23 -22.14 -9.12
N GLY A 295 -12.51 -22.01 -9.43
CA GLY A 295 -13.04 -21.94 -10.80
C GLY A 295 -12.62 -20.72 -11.63
N THR A 296 -12.17 -19.63 -11.00
CA THR A 296 -11.66 -18.43 -11.68
C THR A 296 -10.16 -18.50 -12.00
N LEU A 297 -9.43 -19.48 -11.47
CA LEU A 297 -7.99 -19.64 -11.64
C LEU A 297 -7.57 -20.48 -12.86
N ARG A 298 -8.55 -20.95 -13.66
CA ARG A 298 -8.32 -21.85 -14.81
C ARG A 298 -8.41 -21.15 -16.18
N ARG A 299 -7.91 -19.93 -16.33
CA ARG A 299 -7.69 -19.41 -17.70
C ARG A 299 -6.47 -18.52 -17.78
#